data_2430447c981c34730a7d49c956618087
#
_entry.id   2430447c981c34730a7d49c956618087
#
_cell.length_a   1.000
_cell.length_b   1.000
_cell.length_c   1.000
_cell.angle_alpha   90.00
_cell.angle_beta   90.00
_cell.angle_gamma   90.00
#
_symmetry.space_group_name_H-M   'P 1'
#
loop_
_entity.id
_entity.type
_entity.pdbx_description
1 polymer ?
#
loop_
_entity_poly.entity_id
_entity_poly.type
_entity_poly.pdbx_seq_one_letter_code
_entity_poly.pdbx_strand_id
1 'polypeptide(L)'
;MDQQMTNAFTAVPTGLGQLWALAIQYGLSLLGAIILLVGGWLIARFLSGWAYRGLSNVRGIDETLARFFSRVLHYALLLLVLVMVLGQFGVQTAYIIAALGAAGLAIGLALQGTLQNIAAGIMLLVLRPFRVGEYIETAS
;
A
#
# COMPACT_ATOMS: atom_id res chain seq x y z
N MET A 1 30.11 45.14 -29.65
CA MET A 1 29.51 45.45 -28.31
C MET A 1 27.99 45.22 -28.32
N ASP A 2 27.35 45.39 -29.45
CA ASP A 2 25.89 45.32 -29.55
C ASP A 2 25.28 43.92 -29.52
N GLN A 3 25.99 42.88 -29.97
CA GLN A 3 25.47 41.51 -29.91
C GLN A 3 25.43 40.92 -28.51
N GLN A 4 26.33 41.32 -27.60
CA GLN A 4 26.28 40.85 -26.22
C GLN A 4 25.13 41.49 -25.42
N MET A 5 24.85 42.75 -25.70
CA MET A 5 23.69 43.43 -25.08
C MET A 5 22.38 42.83 -25.56
N THR A 6 22.24 42.56 -26.87
CA THR A 6 21.00 41.96 -27.43
C THR A 6 20.73 40.56 -26.86
N ASN A 7 21.81 39.75 -26.71
CA ASN A 7 21.67 38.42 -26.08
C ASN A 7 21.31 38.48 -24.59
N ALA A 8 21.75 39.51 -23.86
CA ALA A 8 21.36 39.72 -22.47
C ALA A 8 19.88 40.11 -22.34
N PHE A 9 19.36 40.95 -23.23
CA PHE A 9 17.92 41.33 -23.21
C PHE A 9 16.98 40.23 -23.65
N THR A 10 17.43 39.26 -24.47
CA THR A 10 16.64 38.10 -24.86
C THR A 10 16.73 36.95 -23.87
N ALA A 11 17.79 36.88 -23.07
CA ALA A 11 17.93 35.81 -22.05
C ALA A 11 17.07 36.03 -20.79
N VAL A 12 16.77 37.29 -20.43
CA VAL A 12 15.99 37.61 -19.24
C VAL A 12 14.53 37.12 -19.33
N PRO A 13 13.78 37.33 -20.44
CA PRO A 13 12.41 36.84 -20.55
C PRO A 13 12.32 35.29 -20.65
N THR A 14 13.37 34.64 -21.22
CA THR A 14 13.44 33.18 -21.24
C THR A 14 13.72 32.58 -19.87
N GLY A 15 14.54 33.23 -19.05
CA GLY A 15 14.82 32.81 -17.67
C GLY A 15 13.60 32.93 -16.77
N LEU A 16 12.86 34.04 -16.85
CA LEU A 16 11.62 34.22 -16.09
C LEU A 16 10.53 33.25 -16.54
N GLY A 17 10.41 32.97 -17.83
CA GLY A 17 9.46 31.98 -18.36
C GLY A 17 9.77 30.55 -17.89
N GLN A 18 11.05 30.20 -17.80
CA GLN A 18 11.49 28.90 -17.27
C GLN A 18 11.20 28.78 -15.76
N LEU A 19 11.48 29.81 -14.98
CA LEU A 19 11.16 29.82 -13.54
C LEU A 19 9.66 29.71 -13.30
N TRP A 20 8.84 30.40 -14.11
CA TRP A 20 7.39 30.31 -14.03
C TRP A 20 6.85 28.92 -14.40
N ALA A 21 7.39 28.30 -15.44
CA ALA A 21 7.04 26.94 -15.85
C ALA A 21 7.42 25.91 -14.77
N LEU A 22 8.61 26.03 -14.17
CA LEU A 22 9.04 25.20 -13.05
C LEU A 22 8.14 25.38 -11.82
N ALA A 23 7.79 26.63 -11.48
CA ALA A 23 6.90 26.91 -10.36
C ALA A 23 5.52 26.30 -10.54
N ILE A 24 4.96 26.34 -11.74
CA ILE A 24 3.68 25.69 -12.07
C ILE A 24 3.83 24.16 -12.00
N GLN A 25 4.87 23.61 -12.57
CA GLN A 25 5.10 22.16 -12.59
C GLN A 25 5.27 21.60 -11.17
N TYR A 26 6.11 22.21 -10.35
CA TYR A 26 6.29 21.81 -8.95
C TYR A 26 5.04 22.06 -8.11
N GLY A 27 4.32 23.17 -8.37
CA GLY A 27 3.05 23.47 -7.71
C GLY A 27 1.98 22.41 -7.97
N LEU A 28 1.84 21.97 -9.24
CA LEU A 28 0.91 20.90 -9.62
C LEU A 28 1.31 19.55 -9.01
N SER A 29 2.60 19.23 -9.01
CA SER A 29 3.11 18.00 -8.39
C SER A 29 2.86 18.00 -6.87
N LEU A 30 3.05 19.15 -6.22
CA LEU A 30 2.78 19.30 -4.79
C LEU A 30 1.29 19.15 -4.47
N LEU A 31 0.42 19.75 -5.26
CA LEU A 31 -1.04 19.59 -5.13
C LEU A 31 -1.44 18.12 -5.33
N GLY A 32 -0.92 17.46 -6.37
CA GLY A 32 -1.14 16.05 -6.61
C GLY A 32 -0.67 15.16 -5.45
N ALA A 33 0.49 15.45 -4.90
CA ALA A 33 1.03 14.74 -3.75
C ALA A 33 0.17 14.91 -2.48
N ILE A 34 -0.33 16.14 -2.23
CA ILE A 34 -1.24 16.41 -1.11
C ILE A 34 -2.56 15.66 -1.29
N ILE A 35 -3.14 15.69 -2.49
CA ILE A 35 -4.39 14.97 -2.79
C ILE A 35 -4.19 13.45 -2.60
N LEU A 36 -3.08 12.89 -3.10
CA LEU A 36 -2.74 11.48 -2.92
C LEU A 36 -2.54 11.13 -1.44
N LEU A 37 -1.87 11.98 -0.68
CA LEU A 37 -1.60 11.73 0.74
C LEU A 37 -2.89 11.80 1.57
N VAL A 38 -3.70 12.84 1.38
CA VAL A 38 -4.98 12.99 2.10
C VAL A 38 -5.98 11.92 1.66
N GLY A 39 -6.16 11.71 0.35
CA GLY A 39 -7.05 10.69 -0.19
C GLY A 39 -6.62 9.28 0.22
N GLY A 40 -5.34 8.97 0.10
CA GLY A 40 -4.77 7.70 0.51
C GLY A 40 -4.90 7.43 2.01
N TRP A 41 -4.69 8.46 2.84
CA TRP A 41 -4.90 8.34 4.29
C TRP A 41 -6.38 8.10 4.64
N LEU A 42 -7.32 8.79 3.98
CA LEU A 42 -8.75 8.55 4.16
C LEU A 42 -9.15 7.14 3.75
N ILE A 43 -8.66 6.67 2.61
CA ILE A 43 -8.91 5.30 2.11
C ILE A 43 -8.31 4.27 3.09
N ALA A 44 -7.06 4.45 3.51
CA ALA A 44 -6.41 3.57 4.47
C ALA A 44 -7.20 3.49 5.79
N ARG A 45 -7.66 4.62 6.29
CA ARG A 45 -8.49 4.70 7.50
C ARG A 45 -9.84 4.00 7.31
N PHE A 46 -10.49 4.21 6.17
CA PHE A 46 -11.78 3.60 5.87
C PHE A 46 -11.67 2.07 5.75
N LEU A 47 -10.71 1.58 4.96
CA LEU A 47 -10.48 0.15 4.77
C LEU A 47 -10.08 -0.55 6.07
N SER A 48 -9.18 0.05 6.85
CA SER A 48 -8.77 -0.52 8.14
C SER A 48 -9.92 -0.55 9.15
N GLY A 49 -10.80 0.47 9.14
CA GLY A 49 -12.01 0.48 9.94
C GLY A 49 -13.02 -0.59 9.53
N TRP A 50 -13.17 -0.84 8.24
CA TRP A 50 -13.99 -1.94 7.73
C TRP A 50 -13.42 -3.30 8.09
N ALA A 51 -12.11 -3.49 7.94
CA ALA A 51 -11.44 -4.71 8.34
C ALA A 51 -11.63 -4.98 9.84
N TYR A 52 -11.46 -3.96 10.70
CA TYR A 52 -11.71 -4.09 12.13
C TYR A 52 -13.15 -4.55 12.43
N ARG A 53 -14.16 -3.89 11.86
CA ARG A 53 -15.58 -4.25 12.07
C ARG A 53 -15.91 -5.66 11.55
N GLY A 54 -15.35 -6.02 10.40
CA GLY A 54 -15.51 -7.36 9.82
C GLY A 54 -14.92 -8.43 10.73
N LEU A 55 -13.69 -8.24 11.22
CA LEU A 55 -13.03 -9.20 12.08
C LEU A 55 -13.66 -9.28 13.49
N SER A 56 -14.04 -8.15 14.07
CA SER A 56 -14.66 -8.12 15.41
C SER A 56 -16.04 -8.79 15.50
N ASN A 57 -16.72 -8.94 14.36
CA ASN A 57 -18.02 -9.63 14.29
C ASN A 57 -17.90 -11.16 14.13
N VAL A 58 -16.69 -11.68 13.88
CA VAL A 58 -16.47 -13.12 13.70
C VAL A 58 -16.34 -13.78 15.09
N ARG A 59 -17.21 -14.74 15.39
CA ARG A 59 -17.13 -15.54 16.61
C ARG A 59 -15.78 -16.30 16.64
N GLY A 60 -14.98 -16.07 17.67
CA GLY A 60 -13.68 -16.74 17.87
C GLY A 60 -12.46 -15.88 17.55
N ILE A 61 -12.63 -14.66 17.05
CA ILE A 61 -11.54 -13.68 16.90
C ILE A 61 -11.56 -12.74 18.11
N ASP A 62 -10.47 -12.76 18.88
CA ASP A 62 -10.30 -11.83 19.99
C ASP A 62 -10.16 -10.39 19.47
N GLU A 63 -10.67 -9.44 20.22
CA GLU A 63 -10.62 -8.01 19.90
C GLU A 63 -9.17 -7.53 19.66
N THR A 64 -8.22 -8.08 20.39
CA THR A 64 -6.78 -7.80 20.23
C THR A 64 -6.28 -8.17 18.85
N LEU A 65 -6.71 -9.34 18.35
CA LEU A 65 -6.33 -9.85 17.04
C LEU A 65 -6.95 -8.99 15.91
N ALA A 66 -8.22 -8.62 16.05
CA ALA A 66 -8.90 -7.74 15.11
C ALA A 66 -8.22 -6.37 15.03
N ARG A 67 -7.83 -5.79 16.16
CA ARG A 67 -7.06 -4.53 16.21
C ARG A 67 -5.68 -4.66 15.59
N PHE A 68 -4.99 -5.77 15.83
CA PHE A 68 -3.66 -6.03 15.26
C PHE A 68 -3.72 -6.05 13.74
N PHE A 69 -4.59 -6.87 13.14
CA PHE A 69 -4.73 -6.97 11.68
C PHE A 69 -5.18 -5.67 11.03
N SER A 70 -6.11 -4.95 11.67
CA SER A 70 -6.57 -3.64 11.19
C SER A 70 -5.42 -2.62 11.17
N ARG A 71 -4.54 -2.61 12.19
CA ARG A 71 -3.36 -1.73 12.23
C ARG A 71 -2.33 -2.12 11.18
N VAL A 72 -2.04 -3.41 11.03
CA VAL A 72 -1.12 -3.90 9.99
C VAL A 72 -1.59 -3.47 8.61
N LEU A 73 -2.89 -3.67 8.31
CA LEU A 73 -3.49 -3.22 7.06
C LEU A 73 -3.38 -1.70 6.87
N HIS A 74 -3.66 -0.94 7.92
CA HIS A 74 -3.57 0.52 7.88
C HIS A 74 -2.16 1.01 7.52
N TYR A 75 -1.15 0.50 8.21
CA TYR A 75 0.24 0.87 7.95
C TYR A 75 0.75 0.37 6.59
N ALA A 76 0.33 -0.82 6.15
CA ALA A 76 0.65 -1.33 4.81
C ALA A 76 0.10 -0.41 3.71
N LEU A 77 -1.16 0.04 3.86
CA LEU A 77 -1.78 0.99 2.94
C LEU A 77 -1.09 2.36 2.97
N LEU A 78 -0.75 2.87 4.16
CA LEU A 78 0.01 4.14 4.27
C LEU A 78 1.38 4.05 3.62
N LEU A 79 2.06 2.90 3.74
CA LEU A 79 3.34 2.67 3.08
C LEU A 79 3.19 2.72 1.55
N LEU A 80 2.14 2.12 0.99
CA LEU A 80 1.84 2.20 -0.45
C LEU A 80 1.56 3.65 -0.88
N VAL A 81 0.76 4.38 -0.12
CA VAL A 81 0.49 5.80 -0.37
C VAL A 81 1.78 6.62 -0.35
N LEU A 82 2.66 6.38 0.61
CA LEU A 82 3.96 7.04 0.70
C LEU A 82 4.82 6.79 -0.55
N VAL A 83 4.87 5.54 -1.02
CA VAL A 83 5.60 5.18 -2.25
C VAL A 83 5.02 5.90 -3.47
N MET A 84 3.69 5.99 -3.56
CA MET A 84 3.02 6.74 -4.64
C MET A 84 3.36 8.23 -4.60
N VAL A 85 3.37 8.83 -3.41
CA VAL A 85 3.74 10.24 -3.21
C VAL A 85 5.20 10.49 -3.59
N LEU A 86 6.12 9.59 -3.21
CA LEU A 86 7.53 9.68 -3.61
C LEU A 86 7.69 9.63 -5.14
N GLY A 87 6.89 8.78 -5.83
CA GLY A 87 6.86 8.73 -7.29
C GLY A 87 6.42 10.04 -7.94
N GLN A 88 5.52 10.79 -7.32
CA GLN A 88 5.07 12.11 -7.79
C GLN A 88 6.20 13.15 -7.80
N PHE A 89 7.17 13.01 -6.90
CA PHE A 89 8.37 13.85 -6.84
C PHE A 89 9.52 13.35 -7.71
N GLY A 90 9.28 12.34 -8.56
CA GLY A 90 10.29 11.79 -9.47
C GLY A 90 11.29 10.83 -8.79
N VAL A 91 11.03 10.42 -7.56
CA VAL A 91 11.86 9.41 -6.88
C VAL A 91 11.65 8.06 -7.59
N GLN A 92 12.73 7.37 -7.88
CA GLN A 92 12.71 6.06 -8.52
C GLN A 92 12.18 5.01 -7.52
N THR A 93 10.86 4.82 -7.48
CA THR A 93 10.17 3.94 -6.53
C THR A 93 10.32 2.45 -6.83
N ALA A 94 10.87 2.10 -8.00
CA ALA A 94 11.03 0.70 -8.41
C ALA A 94 11.82 -0.14 -7.39
N TYR A 95 12.90 0.41 -6.83
CA TYR A 95 13.69 -0.28 -5.81
C TYR A 95 12.94 -0.47 -4.50
N ILE A 96 12.14 0.52 -4.11
CA ILE A 96 11.31 0.45 -2.90
C ILE A 96 10.25 -0.63 -3.07
N ILE A 97 9.58 -0.65 -4.23
CA ILE A 97 8.56 -1.67 -4.57
C ILE A 97 9.20 -3.06 -4.62
N ALA A 98 10.39 -3.20 -5.21
CA ALA A 98 11.10 -4.47 -5.24
C ALA A 98 11.47 -4.96 -3.83
N ALA A 99 11.95 -4.08 -2.96
CA ALA A 99 12.28 -4.41 -1.58
C ALA A 99 11.04 -4.81 -0.77
N LEU A 100 9.92 -4.09 -0.93
CA LEU A 100 8.63 -4.43 -0.31
C LEU A 100 8.09 -5.77 -0.82
N GLY A 101 8.23 -6.03 -2.11
CA GLY A 101 7.86 -7.31 -2.72
C GLY A 101 8.67 -8.47 -2.17
N ALA A 102 10.00 -8.31 -2.04
CA ALA A 102 10.88 -9.30 -1.43
C ALA A 102 10.54 -9.55 0.04
N ALA A 103 10.28 -8.50 0.82
CA ALA A 103 9.84 -8.61 2.20
C ALA A 103 8.47 -9.34 2.30
N GLY A 104 7.52 -8.98 1.44
CA GLY A 104 6.22 -9.66 1.36
C GLY A 104 6.34 -11.13 1.02
N LEU A 105 7.21 -11.49 0.08
CA LEU A 105 7.51 -12.87 -0.27
C LEU A 105 8.11 -13.63 0.91
N ALA A 106 9.07 -13.04 1.60
CA ALA A 106 9.69 -13.65 2.79
C ALA A 106 8.66 -13.92 3.90
N ILE A 107 7.77 -12.96 4.17
CA ILE A 107 6.66 -13.13 5.12
C ILE A 107 5.69 -14.21 4.64
N GLY A 108 5.34 -14.23 3.35
CA GLY A 108 4.47 -15.24 2.76
C GLY A 108 5.03 -16.66 2.90
N LEU A 109 6.33 -16.83 2.64
CA LEU A 109 7.01 -18.12 2.82
C LEU A 109 7.07 -18.52 4.30
N ALA A 110 7.32 -17.58 5.21
CA ALA A 110 7.32 -17.86 6.65
C ALA A 110 5.94 -18.32 7.16
N LEU A 111 4.86 -17.78 6.56
CA LEU A 111 3.48 -18.11 6.95
C LEU A 111 2.88 -19.29 6.13
N GLN A 112 3.61 -19.84 5.16
CA GLN A 112 3.10 -20.85 4.23
C GLN A 112 2.45 -22.04 4.94
N GLY A 113 3.09 -22.62 5.94
CA GLY A 113 2.56 -23.75 6.69
C GLY A 113 1.27 -23.41 7.45
N THR A 114 1.21 -22.23 8.03
CA THR A 114 0.01 -21.75 8.74
C THR A 114 -1.16 -21.55 7.77
N LEU A 115 -0.93 -20.96 6.61
CA LEU A 115 -1.95 -20.79 5.57
C LEU A 115 -2.46 -22.15 5.05
N GLN A 116 -1.55 -23.10 4.84
CA GLN A 116 -1.90 -24.45 4.41
C GLN A 116 -2.80 -25.16 5.43
N ASN A 117 -2.48 -25.07 6.72
CA ASN A 117 -3.30 -25.64 7.78
C ASN A 117 -4.68 -24.97 7.89
N ILE A 118 -4.75 -23.64 7.74
CA ILE A 118 -6.02 -22.91 7.71
C ILE A 118 -6.86 -23.35 6.50
N ALA A 119 -6.26 -23.45 5.31
CA ALA A 119 -6.95 -23.90 4.11
C ALA A 119 -7.49 -25.32 4.27
N ALA A 120 -6.71 -26.25 4.82
CA ALA A 120 -7.15 -27.60 5.13
C ALA A 120 -8.32 -27.63 6.11
N GLY A 121 -8.25 -26.81 7.17
CA GLY A 121 -9.34 -26.67 8.14
C GLY A 121 -10.63 -26.14 7.51
N ILE A 122 -10.53 -25.11 6.65
CA ILE A 122 -11.69 -24.59 5.91
C ILE A 122 -12.29 -25.65 4.97
N MET A 123 -11.44 -26.40 4.25
CA MET A 123 -11.88 -27.50 3.38
C MET A 123 -12.64 -28.58 4.15
N LEU A 124 -12.16 -28.98 5.33
CA LEU A 124 -12.86 -29.92 6.20
C LEU A 124 -14.26 -29.39 6.64
N LEU A 125 -14.37 -28.11 6.94
CA LEU A 125 -15.63 -27.49 7.32
C LEU A 125 -16.62 -27.37 6.16
N VAL A 126 -16.13 -27.10 4.95
CA VAL A 126 -16.95 -26.91 3.75
C VAL A 126 -17.41 -28.24 3.16
N LEU A 127 -16.44 -29.13 2.92
CA LEU A 127 -16.72 -30.43 2.27
C LEU A 127 -17.36 -31.44 3.23
N ARG A 128 -17.13 -31.31 4.55
CA ARG A 128 -17.66 -32.20 5.61
C ARG A 128 -17.55 -33.67 5.21
N PRO A 129 -16.34 -34.20 4.90
CA PRO A 129 -16.17 -35.59 4.47
C PRO A 129 -16.59 -36.59 5.54
N PHE A 130 -16.66 -36.18 6.79
CA PHE A 130 -17.17 -36.96 7.93
C PHE A 130 -17.95 -36.04 8.88
N ARG A 131 -18.89 -36.63 9.65
CA ARG A 131 -19.74 -35.92 10.61
C ARG A 131 -19.38 -36.29 12.04
N VAL A 132 -19.79 -35.45 12.98
CA VAL A 132 -19.60 -35.71 14.40
C VAL A 132 -20.33 -37.02 14.77
N GLY A 133 -19.58 -37.99 15.33
CA GLY A 133 -20.07 -39.31 15.70
C GLY A 133 -19.76 -40.44 14.68
N GLU A 134 -19.18 -40.12 13.51
CA GLU A 134 -18.69 -41.12 12.56
C GLU A 134 -17.30 -41.60 12.95
N TYR A 135 -17.09 -42.93 12.82
CA TYR A 135 -15.79 -43.56 13.05
C TYR A 135 -14.93 -43.42 11.79
N ILE A 136 -13.73 -42.87 11.91
CA ILE A 136 -12.80 -42.66 10.80
C ILE A 136 -11.58 -43.55 11.03
N GLU A 137 -11.26 -44.44 10.07
CA GLU A 137 -9.97 -45.10 10.00
C GLU A 137 -9.04 -44.34 9.07
N THR A 138 -7.89 -43.92 9.59
CA THR A 138 -6.82 -43.37 8.77
C THR A 138 -5.83 -44.49 8.47
N ALA A 139 -5.67 -44.79 7.18
CA ALA A 139 -4.57 -45.68 6.76
C ALA A 139 -3.24 -45.00 7.09
N SER A 140 -2.49 -45.59 8.01
CA SER A 140 -1.13 -45.17 8.38
C SER A 140 -0.11 -45.74 7.38
#